data_1c8ad3e5d07756f1cebe95acb82d812e
#
_entry.id   1c8ad3e5d07756f1cebe95acb82d812e
#
_cell.length_a   1.000
_cell.length_b   1.000
_cell.length_c   1.000
_cell.angle_alpha   90.00
_cell.angle_beta   90.00
_cell.angle_gamma   90.00
#
_symmetry.space_group_name_H-M   'P 1'
#
loop_
_entity.id
_entity.type
_entity.pdbx_description
1 polymer ?
#
loop_
_entity_poly.entity_id
_entity_poly.type
_entity_poly.pdbx_seq_one_letter_code
_entity_poly.pdbx_strand_id
1 'polypeptide(L)'
;MIGPVVKIDPDDLPRRANIHYLGGKDYKELPSYLAGWDVALLPFARNESTRFISPTKTPEYLAAGCPVVSTSIQDVVRPYGKGGLVHIADTPAEFVAAIEAALNEDEESRIVQVDAFLAQTSWDRTWGRMAELIEDVLETKRDSSRLMAAQGRAVSAANVASCFVTGD
;
A
#
# COMPACT_ATOMS: atom_id res chain seq x y z
N MET A 1 7.95 -21.53 -5.69
CA MET A 1 7.11 -20.79 -4.73
C MET A 1 7.77 -20.85 -3.36
N ILE A 2 7.86 -19.71 -2.67
CA ILE A 2 8.46 -19.57 -1.33
C ILE A 2 7.35 -19.17 -0.36
N GLY A 3 7.29 -19.81 0.79
CA GLY A 3 6.34 -19.57 1.87
C GLY A 3 5.74 -20.86 2.41
N PRO A 4 5.17 -20.83 3.61
CA PRO A 4 4.47 -21.97 4.17
C PRO A 4 3.11 -22.18 3.48
N VAL A 5 2.69 -23.42 3.34
CA VAL A 5 1.32 -23.77 2.94
C VAL A 5 0.45 -23.69 4.20
N VAL A 6 -0.56 -22.80 4.18
CA VAL A 6 -1.41 -22.53 5.34
C VAL A 6 -2.88 -22.55 4.92
N LYS A 7 -3.71 -23.24 5.69
CA LYS A 7 -5.19 -23.33 5.49
C LYS A 7 -5.63 -23.99 4.19
N ILE A 8 -4.77 -24.78 3.55
CA ILE A 8 -5.06 -25.61 2.39
C ILE A 8 -4.36 -26.94 2.58
N ASP A 9 -4.97 -28.04 2.12
CA ASP A 9 -4.32 -29.33 2.13
C ASP A 9 -3.15 -29.32 1.15
N PRO A 10 -1.93 -29.71 1.56
CA PRO A 10 -0.79 -29.79 0.64
C PRO A 10 -1.03 -30.69 -0.57
N ASP A 11 -1.94 -31.67 -0.47
CA ASP A 11 -2.28 -32.56 -1.57
C ASP A 11 -3.20 -31.90 -2.63
N ASP A 12 -3.87 -30.81 -2.28
CA ASP A 12 -4.66 -29.99 -3.22
C ASP A 12 -3.78 -29.07 -4.09
N LEU A 13 -2.48 -28.96 -3.78
CA LEU A 13 -1.58 -28.09 -4.51
C LEU A 13 -1.25 -28.68 -5.89
N PRO A 14 -1.23 -27.84 -6.96
CA PRO A 14 -0.83 -28.28 -8.29
C PRO A 14 0.59 -28.87 -8.29
N ARG A 15 0.73 -30.14 -8.66
CA ARG A 15 2.03 -30.81 -8.79
C ARG A 15 2.40 -30.93 -10.25
N ARG A 16 3.37 -30.13 -10.68
CA ARG A 16 3.94 -30.13 -12.04
C ARG A 16 5.46 -30.13 -11.93
N ALA A 17 6.14 -30.67 -12.95
CA ALA A 17 7.61 -30.73 -12.97
C ALA A 17 8.29 -29.35 -12.89
N ASN A 18 7.59 -28.32 -13.32
CA ASN A 18 8.05 -26.92 -13.29
C ASN A 18 7.49 -26.09 -12.12
N ILE A 19 6.84 -26.73 -11.13
CA ILE A 19 6.36 -26.04 -9.93
C ILE A 19 7.14 -26.56 -8.73
N HIS A 20 7.90 -25.66 -8.09
CA HIS A 20 8.74 -26.00 -6.94
C HIS A 20 8.24 -25.27 -5.69
N TYR A 21 7.88 -26.04 -4.65
CA TYR A 21 7.48 -25.53 -3.34
C TYR A 21 8.67 -25.62 -2.39
N LEU A 22 9.29 -24.47 -2.09
CA LEU A 22 10.52 -24.39 -1.32
C LEU A 22 10.28 -24.20 0.19
N GLY A 23 9.01 -24.13 0.61
CA GLY A 23 8.63 -23.90 2.01
C GLY A 23 9.00 -22.51 2.51
N GLY A 24 8.89 -22.31 3.82
CA GLY A 24 9.31 -21.06 4.47
C GLY A 24 10.83 -20.89 4.42
N LYS A 25 11.27 -19.65 4.28
CA LYS A 25 12.70 -19.24 4.29
C LYS A 25 12.90 -18.12 5.28
N ASP A 26 14.10 -18.00 5.82
CA ASP A 26 14.48 -16.86 6.63
C ASP A 26 14.43 -15.58 5.80
N TYR A 27 13.97 -14.47 6.40
CA TYR A 27 13.88 -13.19 5.73
C TYR A 27 15.21 -12.74 5.11
N LYS A 28 16.32 -13.06 5.78
CA LYS A 28 17.67 -12.75 5.32
C LYS A 28 18.09 -13.51 4.05
N GLU A 29 17.46 -14.64 3.76
CA GLU A 29 17.74 -15.44 2.57
C GLU A 29 16.94 -14.95 1.34
N LEU A 30 15.82 -14.24 1.55
CA LEU A 30 14.92 -13.83 0.47
C LEU A 30 15.60 -13.02 -0.64
N PRO A 31 16.52 -12.08 -0.38
CA PRO A 31 17.23 -11.36 -1.43
C PRO A 31 17.98 -12.28 -2.40
N SER A 32 18.57 -13.37 -1.91
CA SER A 32 19.29 -14.34 -2.75
C SER A 32 18.35 -15.11 -3.69
N TYR A 33 17.12 -15.36 -3.28
CA TYR A 33 16.11 -15.98 -4.14
C TYR A 33 15.58 -14.97 -5.17
N LEU A 34 15.30 -13.74 -4.74
CA LEU A 34 14.80 -12.68 -5.62
C LEU A 34 15.78 -12.35 -6.75
N ALA A 35 17.07 -12.33 -6.45
CA ALA A 35 18.14 -12.07 -7.45
C ALA A 35 18.18 -13.10 -8.58
N GLY A 36 17.54 -14.25 -8.42
CA GLY A 36 17.48 -15.30 -9.46
C GLY A 36 16.12 -15.40 -10.16
N TRP A 37 15.23 -14.44 -9.98
CA TRP A 37 13.90 -14.46 -10.60
C TRP A 37 13.83 -13.53 -11.81
N ASP A 38 13.33 -14.07 -12.91
CA ASP A 38 13.08 -13.28 -14.12
C ASP A 38 11.79 -12.44 -14.00
N VAL A 39 10.76 -12.95 -13.29
CA VAL A 39 9.49 -12.26 -13.05
C VAL A 39 8.93 -12.65 -11.68
N ALA A 40 8.47 -11.69 -10.91
CA ALA A 40 7.77 -11.92 -9.65
C ALA A 40 6.25 -11.90 -9.84
N LEU A 41 5.55 -12.86 -9.24
CA LEU A 41 4.12 -13.05 -9.45
C LEU A 41 3.32 -12.81 -8.16
N LEU A 42 2.21 -12.08 -8.26
CA LEU A 42 1.25 -11.81 -7.18
C LEU A 42 -0.17 -12.22 -7.62
N PRO A 43 -0.45 -13.53 -7.78
CA PRO A 43 -1.72 -14.03 -8.28
C PRO A 43 -2.76 -14.12 -7.16
N PHE A 44 -3.16 -12.99 -6.58
CA PHE A 44 -4.19 -12.96 -5.56
C PHE A 44 -5.57 -13.31 -6.11
N ALA A 45 -6.34 -14.09 -5.37
CA ALA A 45 -7.75 -14.27 -5.67
C ALA A 45 -8.49 -12.93 -5.56
N ARG A 46 -9.41 -12.64 -6.49
CA ARG A 46 -10.21 -11.41 -6.47
C ARG A 46 -11.52 -11.66 -5.71
N ASN A 47 -11.50 -11.42 -4.41
CA ASN A 47 -12.64 -11.61 -3.52
C ASN A 47 -12.66 -10.52 -2.43
N GLU A 48 -13.65 -10.55 -1.54
CA GLU A 48 -13.77 -9.58 -0.45
C GLU A 48 -12.56 -9.56 0.49
N SER A 49 -11.91 -10.71 0.75
CA SER A 49 -10.74 -10.77 1.62
C SER A 49 -9.53 -10.03 1.03
N THR A 50 -9.41 -10.01 -0.30
CA THR A 50 -8.27 -9.39 -0.98
C THR A 50 -8.54 -7.97 -1.46
N ARG A 51 -9.78 -7.50 -1.35
CA ARG A 51 -10.21 -6.18 -1.83
C ARG A 51 -9.43 -5.02 -1.23
N PHE A 52 -9.05 -5.15 0.05
CA PHE A 52 -8.40 -4.09 0.82
C PHE A 52 -7.01 -4.48 1.33
N ILE A 53 -6.40 -5.52 0.75
CA ILE A 53 -5.02 -5.86 1.12
C ILE A 53 -4.04 -4.88 0.48
N SER A 54 -2.96 -4.61 1.22
CA SER A 54 -1.81 -3.85 0.74
C SER A 54 -0.58 -4.77 0.71
N PRO A 55 -0.25 -5.37 -0.45
CA PRO A 55 0.83 -6.33 -0.54
C PRO A 55 2.20 -5.67 -0.37
N THR A 56 2.83 -5.85 0.77
CA THR A 56 4.19 -5.35 1.06
C THR A 56 5.26 -5.95 0.13
N LYS A 57 4.97 -7.09 -0.48
CA LYS A 57 5.87 -7.74 -1.46
C LYS A 57 6.06 -6.94 -2.74
N THR A 58 5.09 -6.10 -3.13
CA THR A 58 5.20 -5.32 -4.37
C THR A 58 6.43 -4.42 -4.38
N PRO A 59 6.64 -3.52 -3.40
CA PRO A 59 7.85 -2.71 -3.37
C PRO A 59 9.13 -3.53 -3.13
N GLU A 60 9.05 -4.66 -2.41
CA GLU A 60 10.21 -5.54 -2.21
C GLU A 60 10.68 -6.17 -3.53
N TYR A 61 9.76 -6.66 -4.36
CA TYR A 61 10.08 -7.23 -5.67
C TYR A 61 10.61 -6.18 -6.65
N LEU A 62 9.98 -5.01 -6.66
CA LEU A 62 10.45 -3.88 -7.47
C LEU A 62 11.85 -3.43 -7.04
N ALA A 63 12.12 -3.30 -5.75
CA ALA A 63 13.42 -2.94 -5.20
C ALA A 63 14.51 -3.99 -5.50
N ALA A 64 14.12 -5.26 -5.64
CA ALA A 64 15.02 -6.33 -6.08
C ALA A 64 15.30 -6.32 -7.59
N GLY A 65 14.73 -5.37 -8.34
CA GLY A 65 14.86 -5.29 -9.78
C GLY A 65 13.97 -6.26 -10.57
N CYS A 66 13.06 -7.00 -9.91
CA CYS A 66 12.17 -7.94 -10.59
C CYS A 66 11.00 -7.21 -11.26
N PRO A 67 10.67 -7.49 -12.53
CA PRO A 67 9.39 -7.12 -13.09
C PRO A 67 8.27 -7.88 -12.37
N VAL A 68 7.13 -7.23 -12.17
CA VAL A 68 6.05 -7.77 -11.35
C VAL A 68 4.76 -7.91 -12.16
N VAL A 69 4.11 -9.07 -12.05
CA VAL A 69 2.76 -9.31 -12.58
C VAL A 69 1.81 -9.58 -11.43
N SER A 70 0.71 -8.85 -11.34
CA SER A 70 -0.27 -8.95 -10.26
C SER A 70 -1.70 -8.99 -10.79
N THR A 71 -2.59 -9.63 -10.05
CA THR A 71 -4.02 -9.39 -10.20
C THR A 71 -4.38 -7.97 -9.75
N SER A 72 -5.54 -7.46 -10.17
CA SER A 72 -5.98 -6.08 -9.91
C SER A 72 -6.36 -5.84 -8.44
N ILE A 73 -5.37 -5.84 -7.57
CA ILE A 73 -5.51 -5.40 -6.18
C ILE A 73 -5.40 -3.87 -6.14
N GLN A 74 -6.32 -3.21 -5.44
CA GLN A 74 -6.43 -1.75 -5.43
C GLN A 74 -5.11 -1.05 -5.09
N ASP A 75 -4.42 -1.52 -4.06
CA ASP A 75 -3.16 -0.95 -3.58
C ASP A 75 -1.94 -1.32 -4.44
N VAL A 76 -2.11 -2.22 -5.41
CA VAL A 76 -1.12 -2.46 -6.48
C VAL A 76 -1.45 -1.62 -7.70
N VAL A 77 -2.71 -1.59 -8.12
CA VAL A 77 -3.15 -0.84 -9.32
C VAL A 77 -2.88 0.65 -9.20
N ARG A 78 -3.26 1.27 -8.08
CA ARG A 78 -3.20 2.73 -7.92
C ARG A 78 -1.78 3.27 -7.90
N PRO A 79 -0.86 2.78 -7.02
CA PRO A 79 0.46 3.37 -6.99
C PRO A 79 1.38 2.82 -8.09
N TYR A 80 1.28 1.54 -8.46
CA TYR A 80 2.26 0.87 -9.33
C TYR A 80 1.72 0.60 -10.74
N GLY A 81 0.51 0.01 -10.86
CA GLY A 81 -0.07 -0.35 -12.15
C GLY A 81 -0.32 0.86 -13.06
N LYS A 82 -0.91 1.93 -12.52
CA LYS A 82 -1.13 3.18 -13.26
C LYS A 82 0.16 3.90 -13.64
N GLY A 83 1.22 3.68 -12.89
CA GLY A 83 2.56 4.19 -13.18
C GLY A 83 3.34 3.33 -14.17
N GLY A 84 2.79 2.20 -14.63
CA GLY A 84 3.48 1.29 -15.53
C GLY A 84 4.60 0.46 -14.89
N LEU A 85 4.67 0.43 -13.54
CA LEU A 85 5.72 -0.29 -12.80
C LEU A 85 5.36 -1.75 -12.54
N VAL A 86 4.08 -2.12 -12.67
CA VAL A 86 3.56 -3.47 -12.45
C VAL A 86 2.56 -3.79 -13.54
N HIS A 87 2.67 -4.96 -14.14
CA HIS A 87 1.68 -5.48 -15.07
C HIS A 87 0.45 -5.97 -14.30
N ILE A 88 -0.73 -5.58 -14.74
CA ILE A 88 -2.00 -5.99 -14.13
C ILE A 88 -2.73 -6.94 -15.08
N ALA A 89 -3.09 -8.12 -14.56
CA ALA A 89 -3.79 -9.15 -15.32
C ALA A 89 -4.77 -9.91 -14.41
N ASP A 90 -5.98 -10.15 -14.86
CA ASP A 90 -7.05 -10.75 -14.06
C ASP A 90 -7.49 -12.12 -14.55
N THR A 91 -7.18 -12.49 -15.77
CA THR A 91 -7.47 -13.79 -16.34
C THR A 91 -6.18 -14.58 -16.59
N PRO A 92 -6.24 -15.92 -16.65
CA PRO A 92 -5.05 -16.72 -16.97
C PRO A 92 -4.38 -16.34 -18.30
N ALA A 93 -5.15 -16.00 -19.32
CA ALA A 93 -4.62 -15.60 -20.61
C ALA A 93 -3.88 -14.26 -20.56
N GLU A 94 -4.50 -13.27 -19.87
CA GLU A 94 -3.86 -11.97 -19.63
C GLU A 94 -2.60 -12.12 -18.77
N PHE A 95 -2.63 -13.03 -17.78
CA PHE A 95 -1.49 -13.26 -16.89
C PHE A 95 -0.30 -13.83 -17.65
N VAL A 96 -0.52 -14.77 -18.57
CA VAL A 96 0.52 -15.30 -19.45
C VAL A 96 1.07 -14.20 -20.35
N ALA A 97 0.20 -13.42 -21.00
CA ALA A 97 0.64 -12.32 -21.86
C ALA A 97 1.43 -11.25 -21.08
N ALA A 98 1.01 -10.96 -19.86
CA ALA A 98 1.71 -10.02 -18.98
C ALA A 98 3.10 -10.53 -18.55
N ILE A 99 3.24 -11.84 -18.29
CA ILE A 99 4.56 -12.45 -18.03
C ILE A 99 5.46 -12.36 -19.25
N GLU A 100 4.93 -12.67 -20.44
CA GLU A 100 5.71 -12.57 -21.69
C GLU A 100 6.14 -11.12 -21.96
N ALA A 101 5.27 -10.14 -21.70
CA ALA A 101 5.63 -8.73 -21.80
C ALA A 101 6.72 -8.35 -20.80
N ALA A 102 6.59 -8.77 -19.55
CA ALA A 102 7.55 -8.52 -18.47
C ALA A 102 8.95 -9.09 -18.77
N LEU A 103 9.01 -10.27 -19.39
CA LEU A 103 10.27 -10.91 -19.82
C LEU A 103 10.96 -10.19 -20.98
N ASN A 104 10.23 -9.39 -21.75
CA ASN A 104 10.75 -8.66 -22.91
C ASN A 104 10.91 -7.15 -22.64
N GLU A 105 10.71 -6.69 -21.40
CA GLU A 105 10.93 -5.29 -21.05
C GLU A 105 12.40 -4.89 -21.11
N ASP A 106 12.62 -3.62 -21.41
CA ASP A 106 13.95 -3.01 -21.25
C ASP A 106 14.26 -2.82 -19.75
N GLU A 107 15.13 -3.66 -19.24
CA GLU A 107 15.48 -3.73 -17.83
C GLU A 107 16.05 -2.40 -17.31
N GLU A 108 16.94 -1.75 -18.09
CA GLU A 108 17.59 -0.50 -17.67
C GLU A 108 16.57 0.62 -17.50
N SER A 109 15.70 0.82 -18.46
CA SER A 109 14.61 1.80 -18.39
C SER A 109 13.67 1.53 -17.23
N ARG A 110 13.32 0.28 -16.98
CA ARG A 110 12.43 -0.13 -15.90
C ARG A 110 13.05 0.16 -14.53
N ILE A 111 14.30 -0.21 -14.31
CA ILE A 111 15.01 0.03 -13.05
C ILE A 111 15.06 1.52 -12.73
N VAL A 112 15.40 2.37 -13.71
CA VAL A 112 15.42 3.83 -13.52
C VAL A 112 14.05 4.37 -13.05
N GLN A 113 12.95 3.90 -13.64
CA GLN A 113 11.61 4.33 -13.27
C GLN A 113 11.21 3.83 -11.87
N VAL A 114 11.52 2.57 -11.58
CA VAL A 114 11.28 1.95 -10.27
C VAL A 114 12.03 2.68 -9.16
N ASP A 115 13.32 2.92 -9.35
CA ASP A 115 14.16 3.61 -8.36
C ASP A 115 13.68 5.03 -8.11
N ALA A 116 13.31 5.77 -9.16
CA ALA A 116 12.74 7.11 -9.03
C ALA A 116 11.42 7.11 -8.23
N PHE A 117 10.59 6.08 -8.41
CA PHE A 117 9.36 5.92 -7.66
C PHE A 117 9.62 5.52 -6.20
N LEU A 118 10.45 4.50 -5.97
CA LEU A 118 10.74 3.99 -4.63
C LEU A 118 11.49 5.00 -3.77
N ALA A 119 12.35 5.85 -4.36
CA ALA A 119 13.01 6.94 -3.65
C ALA A 119 12.03 7.94 -3.00
N GLN A 120 10.78 7.99 -3.49
CA GLN A 120 9.73 8.81 -2.92
C GLN A 120 8.91 8.07 -1.85
N THR A 121 9.16 6.77 -1.65
CA THR A 121 8.41 5.91 -0.74
C THR A 121 9.31 5.47 0.40
N SER A 122 9.05 5.96 1.61
CA SER A 122 9.74 5.50 2.83
C SER A 122 8.79 5.49 4.01
N TRP A 123 9.11 4.72 5.03
CA TRP A 123 8.36 4.72 6.28
C TRP A 123 8.38 6.09 6.96
N ASP A 124 9.50 6.82 6.90
CA ASP A 124 9.62 8.16 7.47
C ASP A 124 8.69 9.16 6.78
N ARG A 125 8.59 9.10 5.44
CA ARG A 125 7.64 9.93 4.68
C ARG A 125 6.19 9.57 4.98
N THR A 126 5.89 8.28 5.05
CA THR A 126 4.55 7.81 5.40
C THR A 126 4.15 8.27 6.79
N TRP A 127 5.07 8.12 7.76
CA TRP A 127 4.87 8.60 9.12
C TRP A 127 4.72 10.13 9.18
N GLY A 128 5.60 10.88 8.48
CA GLY A 128 5.51 12.34 8.40
C GLY A 128 4.14 12.81 7.93
N ARG A 129 3.64 12.22 6.84
CA ARG A 129 2.29 12.53 6.33
C ARG A 129 1.16 12.17 7.31
N MET A 130 1.28 11.05 8.01
CA MET A 130 0.31 10.69 9.06
C MET A 130 0.36 11.69 10.21
N ALA A 131 1.54 12.10 10.65
CA ALA A 131 1.70 13.09 11.70
C ALA A 131 1.10 14.45 11.32
N GLU A 132 1.35 14.93 10.10
CA GLU A 132 0.73 16.15 9.55
C GLU A 132 -0.81 16.09 9.63
N LEU A 133 -1.41 15.00 9.14
CA LEU A 133 -2.86 14.83 9.19
C LEU A 133 -3.42 14.82 10.62
N ILE A 134 -2.68 14.25 11.57
CA ILE A 134 -3.07 14.26 12.99
C ILE A 134 -2.98 15.67 13.55
N GLU A 135 -1.91 16.39 13.26
CA GLU A 135 -1.72 17.77 13.73
C GLU A 135 -2.80 18.70 13.19
N ASP A 136 -3.13 18.62 11.91
CA ASP A 136 -4.22 19.41 11.28
C ASP A 136 -5.56 19.19 12.00
N VAL A 137 -5.90 17.94 12.34
CA VAL A 137 -7.13 17.64 13.07
C VAL A 137 -7.08 18.18 14.50
N LEU A 138 -5.94 18.10 15.16
CA LEU A 138 -5.78 18.63 16.52
C LEU A 138 -5.86 20.15 16.55
N GLU A 139 -5.28 20.85 15.59
CA GLU A 139 -5.37 22.30 15.45
C GLU A 139 -6.81 22.74 15.19
N THR A 140 -7.49 22.09 14.24
CA THR A 140 -8.91 22.37 13.97
C THR A 140 -9.79 22.21 15.21
N LYS A 141 -9.55 21.17 16.03
CA LYS A 141 -10.26 20.97 17.30
C LYS A 141 -9.93 22.03 18.34
N ARG A 142 -8.67 22.42 18.45
CA ARG A 142 -8.24 23.49 19.38
C ARG A 142 -8.89 24.83 19.03
N ASP A 143 -8.93 25.18 17.74
CA ASP A 143 -9.53 26.42 17.28
C ASP A 143 -11.05 26.43 17.46
N SER A 144 -11.72 25.32 17.18
CA SER A 144 -13.16 25.15 17.47
C SER A 144 -13.45 25.30 18.95
N SER A 145 -12.63 24.72 19.82
CA SER A 145 -12.77 24.85 21.27
C SER A 145 -12.54 26.27 21.78
N ARG A 146 -11.56 26.98 21.20
CA ARG A 146 -11.29 28.39 21.51
C ARG A 146 -12.45 29.30 21.09
N LEU A 147 -13.02 29.08 19.91
CA LEU A 147 -14.19 29.81 19.40
C LEU A 147 -15.41 29.60 20.30
N MET A 148 -15.69 28.38 20.68
CA MET A 148 -16.80 28.06 21.61
C MET A 148 -16.60 28.71 22.99
N ALA A 149 -15.40 28.67 23.53
CA ALA A 149 -15.07 29.32 24.80
C ALA A 149 -15.16 30.85 24.73
N ALA A 150 -14.83 31.47 23.59
CA ALA A 150 -14.99 32.90 23.36
C ALA A 150 -16.46 33.30 23.24
N GLN A 151 -17.27 32.53 22.53
CA GLN A 151 -18.71 32.77 22.40
C GLN A 151 -19.44 32.61 23.77
N GLY A 152 -19.09 31.56 24.52
CA GLY A 152 -19.66 31.37 25.88
C GLY A 152 -19.33 32.51 26.82
N ARG A 153 -18.14 33.11 26.76
CA ARG A 153 -17.76 34.30 27.53
C ARG A 153 -18.50 35.55 27.08
N ALA A 154 -18.71 35.73 25.77
CA ALA A 154 -19.46 36.87 25.23
C ALA A 154 -20.94 36.84 25.69
N VAL A 155 -21.57 35.67 25.66
CA VAL A 155 -22.97 35.49 26.14
C VAL A 155 -23.07 35.73 27.66
N SER A 156 -22.12 35.27 28.45
CA SER A 156 -22.10 35.50 29.90
C SER A 156 -21.91 37.00 30.23
N ALA A 157 -21.04 37.70 29.49
CA ALA A 157 -20.84 39.14 29.69
C ALA A 157 -22.09 39.96 29.30
N ALA A 158 -22.78 39.58 28.22
CA ALA A 158 -24.02 40.22 27.79
C ALA A 158 -25.16 40.01 28.83
N ASN A 159 -25.27 38.82 29.43
CA ASN A 159 -26.25 38.54 30.47
C ASN A 159 -25.98 39.33 31.78
N VAL A 160 -24.71 39.50 32.15
CA VAL A 160 -24.35 40.31 33.31
C VAL A 160 -24.64 41.78 33.06
N ALA A 161 -24.35 42.31 31.84
CA ALA A 161 -24.66 43.69 31.49
C ALA A 161 -26.18 43.97 31.53
N SER A 162 -27.01 43.02 31.12
CA SER A 162 -28.47 43.17 31.12
C SER A 162 -29.07 43.18 32.51
N CYS A 163 -28.45 42.51 33.50
CA CYS A 163 -28.90 42.54 34.92
C CYS A 163 -28.65 43.88 35.60
N PHE A 164 -27.73 44.68 35.14
CA PHE A 164 -27.45 46.01 35.73
C PHE A 164 -28.32 47.14 35.15
N VAL A 165 -29.05 46.91 34.05
CA VAL A 165 -29.87 47.93 33.37
C VAL A 165 -31.34 47.90 33.83
N THR A 166 -31.79 46.90 34.61
CA THR A 166 -33.18 46.77 35.08
C THR A 166 -33.36 47.03 36.58
N GLY A 167 -32.50 47.81 37.20
CA GLY A 167 -32.60 48.23 38.60
C GLY A 167 -32.87 49.70 38.75
N ASP A 168 -34.13 50.12 38.49
CA ASP A 168 -34.77 51.33 38.97
C ASP A 168 -36.22 51.03 39.35
#